data_6d10f549cedc70ccd04159d2c86df7d4
#
_entry.id   6d10f549cedc70ccd04159d2c86df7d4
#
_cell.length_a   1.000
_cell.length_b   1.000
_cell.length_c   1.000
_cell.angle_alpha   90.00
_cell.angle_beta   90.00
_cell.angle_gamma   90.00
#
_symmetry.space_group_name_H-M   'P 1'
#
loop_
_entity.id
_entity.type
_entity.pdbx_description
1 polymer ?
#
loop_
_entity_poly.entity_id
_entity_poly.type
_entity_poly.pdbx_seq_one_letter_code
_entity_poly.pdbx_strand_id
1 'polypeptide(L)'
;MKSRILVLLFAVVSIGSLNTQKVSAQISSIASREYWIDVDSYNGFITNSAFKYQINLNGVDLNYSNWYLAVSVDSPITNGEGKTIDPSKISIRINDIKGLGKTVAPTIPDLGIVNTPKLLINNNAYIVENSNFSLKTGGDHDNNKQYVFYFDIIVEGGEYLEELKSWNKYFLSLTFSALSSDKATVLTKHSVNTDFRIYPKDTPPSGPDFGFEVHADASLNFNVPEDYTKKVESSEESWLKVTSKDKGYTVNVQTSGSNFEGESDIPVGVVSMQVEDKIGSRTGPEIALKNSGQTVFNGNATGSEPRKLDVRYFISPDNAKGLAIYKPGNYVTRLTYTLLPQ
;
A
#
# COMPACT_ATOMS: atom_id res chain seq x y z
N MET A 1 -43.63 -32.24 93.92
CA MET A 1 -43.50 -32.14 92.48
C MET A 1 -42.11 -31.66 92.12
N LYS A 2 -41.23 -32.54 91.69
CA LYS A 2 -39.87 -32.19 91.28
C LYS A 2 -39.79 -32.28 89.73
N SER A 3 -39.69 -31.09 89.10
CA SER A 3 -39.48 -30.99 87.63
C SER A 3 -38.03 -31.26 87.32
N ARG A 4 -37.79 -32.27 86.44
CA ARG A 4 -36.46 -32.56 85.86
C ARG A 4 -36.37 -31.85 84.56
N ILE A 5 -35.41 -30.89 84.39
CA ILE A 5 -35.10 -30.26 83.16
C ILE A 5 -34.06 -31.13 82.46
N LEU A 6 -34.41 -31.63 81.25
CA LEU A 6 -33.56 -32.39 80.42
C LEU A 6 -32.82 -31.37 79.44
N VAL A 7 -31.54 -31.21 79.64
CA VAL A 7 -30.70 -30.40 78.72
C VAL A 7 -30.18 -31.27 77.59
N LEU A 8 -30.71 -31.07 76.42
CA LEU A 8 -30.21 -31.71 75.20
C LEU A 8 -29.05 -30.83 74.65
N LEU A 9 -27.82 -31.37 74.68
CA LEU A 9 -26.66 -30.78 74.01
C LEU A 9 -26.66 -31.18 72.51
N PHE A 10 -26.97 -30.23 71.66
CA PHE A 10 -26.73 -30.41 70.22
C PHE A 10 -25.28 -30.04 69.89
N ALA A 11 -24.46 -31.06 69.56
CA ALA A 11 -23.16 -30.81 68.96
C ALA A 11 -23.36 -30.49 67.46
N VAL A 12 -23.23 -29.24 67.12
CA VAL A 12 -23.19 -28.84 65.70
C VAL A 12 -21.78 -29.13 65.15
N VAL A 13 -21.66 -30.24 64.45
CA VAL A 13 -20.45 -30.48 63.62
C VAL A 13 -20.54 -29.61 62.36
N SER A 14 -19.86 -28.44 62.38
CA SER A 14 -19.68 -27.63 61.19
C SER A 14 -18.66 -28.35 60.27
N ILE A 15 -19.17 -29.06 59.27
CA ILE A 15 -18.38 -29.53 58.15
C ILE A 15 -17.99 -28.31 57.33
N GLY A 16 -16.78 -27.78 57.58
CA GLY A 16 -16.18 -26.73 56.75
C GLY A 16 -16.07 -27.26 55.33
N SER A 17 -16.97 -26.85 54.44
CA SER A 17 -16.81 -27.02 53.00
C SER A 17 -15.53 -26.27 52.60
N LEU A 18 -14.47 -27.02 52.37
CA LEU A 18 -13.31 -26.57 51.63
C LEU A 18 -13.79 -26.14 50.24
N ASN A 19 -14.14 -24.86 50.07
CA ASN A 19 -14.33 -24.26 48.77
C ASN A 19 -12.95 -24.29 48.09
N THR A 20 -12.64 -25.38 47.43
CA THR A 20 -11.64 -25.38 46.38
C THR A 20 -12.13 -24.44 45.29
N GLN A 21 -11.71 -23.16 45.36
CA GLN A 21 -11.84 -22.27 44.21
C GLN A 21 -11.14 -22.96 43.05
N LYS A 22 -11.92 -23.56 42.15
CA LYS A 22 -11.42 -23.97 40.85
C LYS A 22 -10.91 -22.70 40.19
N VAL A 23 -9.58 -22.56 40.10
CA VAL A 23 -8.97 -21.52 39.29
C VAL A 23 -9.47 -21.77 37.87
N SER A 24 -10.40 -20.96 37.42
CA SER A 24 -10.92 -21.02 36.05
C SER A 24 -9.75 -20.74 35.14
N ALA A 25 -9.51 -21.66 34.22
CA ALA A 25 -8.52 -21.48 33.18
C ALA A 25 -8.81 -20.18 32.41
N GLN A 26 -7.86 -19.26 32.35
CA GLN A 26 -8.07 -17.94 31.78
C GLN A 26 -6.96 -17.58 30.80
N ILE A 27 -7.37 -17.08 29.64
CA ILE A 27 -6.50 -16.36 28.71
C ILE A 27 -6.85 -14.88 28.74
N SER A 28 -5.86 -14.01 28.83
CA SER A 28 -6.04 -12.56 28.84
C SER A 28 -4.92 -11.90 28.04
N SER A 29 -5.11 -10.64 27.67
CA SER A 29 -4.09 -9.89 26.96
C SER A 29 -4.01 -8.43 27.40
N ILE A 30 -2.86 -7.82 27.11
CA ILE A 30 -2.61 -6.39 27.29
C ILE A 30 -1.88 -5.92 26.02
N ALA A 31 -2.25 -4.75 25.50
CA ALA A 31 -1.51 -4.08 24.44
C ALA A 31 -1.08 -2.68 24.90
N SER A 32 0.08 -2.25 24.46
CA SER A 32 0.59 -0.89 24.72
C SER A 32 1.42 -0.39 23.56
N ARG A 33 1.49 0.93 23.44
CA ARG A 33 2.51 1.59 22.65
C ARG A 33 3.81 1.62 23.45
N GLU A 34 4.93 1.28 22.80
CA GLU A 34 6.26 1.30 23.43
C GLU A 34 7.07 2.52 22.95
N TYR A 35 6.93 2.92 21.66
CA TYR A 35 7.67 4.04 21.09
C TYR A 35 6.77 5.02 20.34
N TRP A 36 7.25 6.25 20.23
CA TRP A 36 6.60 7.29 19.46
C TRP A 36 6.75 7.02 17.95
N ILE A 37 5.69 7.33 17.21
CA ILE A 37 5.67 7.28 15.74
C ILE A 37 5.72 8.74 15.26
N ASP A 38 6.77 9.10 14.54
CA ASP A 38 6.96 10.46 14.02
C ASP A 38 7.46 10.38 12.58
N VAL A 39 6.57 10.55 11.61
CA VAL A 39 6.87 10.45 10.18
C VAL A 39 7.52 11.76 9.76
N ASP A 40 8.84 11.82 9.75
CA ASP A 40 9.64 13.02 9.50
C ASP A 40 10.38 13.04 8.16
N SER A 41 10.14 12.05 7.30
CA SER A 41 10.70 11.93 5.95
C SER A 41 9.64 11.49 4.93
N TYR A 42 9.76 12.00 3.69
CA TYR A 42 8.96 11.53 2.55
C TYR A 42 9.35 10.14 2.08
N ASN A 43 10.49 9.60 2.50
CA ASN A 43 10.87 8.21 2.22
C ASN A 43 10.10 7.19 3.06
N GLY A 44 9.16 7.66 3.90
CA GLY A 44 8.43 6.84 4.84
C GLY A 44 9.15 6.72 6.18
N PHE A 45 8.61 5.90 7.05
CA PHE A 45 9.11 5.77 8.41
C PHE A 45 8.91 4.37 8.96
N ILE A 46 9.86 3.88 9.73
CA ILE A 46 9.76 2.61 10.45
C ILE A 46 10.05 2.87 11.92
N THR A 47 9.08 2.56 12.77
CA THR A 47 9.30 2.49 14.22
C THR A 47 9.41 1.04 14.64
N ASN A 48 10.62 0.63 15.02
CA ASN A 48 10.88 -0.71 15.52
C ASN A 48 10.23 -0.89 16.90
N SER A 49 9.58 -2.04 17.12
CA SER A 49 8.92 -2.36 18.40
C SER A 49 7.91 -1.28 18.85
N ALA A 50 7.22 -0.61 17.91
CA ALA A 50 6.28 0.48 18.20
C ALA A 50 5.17 0.05 19.16
N PHE A 51 4.72 -1.19 19.04
CA PHE A 51 3.67 -1.76 19.88
C PHE A 51 4.12 -3.05 20.52
N LYS A 52 3.49 -3.34 21.65
CA LYS A 52 3.60 -4.60 22.37
C LYS A 52 2.21 -5.19 22.58
N TYR A 53 2.08 -6.49 22.34
CA TYR A 53 0.91 -7.27 22.69
C TYR A 53 1.33 -8.48 23.51
N GLN A 54 0.83 -8.56 24.74
CA GLN A 54 1.15 -9.62 25.68
C GLN A 54 -0.06 -10.54 25.84
N ILE A 55 0.14 -11.84 25.70
CA ILE A 55 -0.83 -12.89 25.96
C ILE A 55 -0.45 -13.58 27.27
N ASN A 56 -1.36 -13.63 28.21
CA ASN A 56 -1.21 -14.29 29.49
C ASN A 56 -2.09 -15.54 29.52
N LEU A 57 -1.51 -16.69 29.82
CA LEU A 57 -2.21 -17.94 30.07
C LEU A 57 -2.12 -18.24 31.57
N ASN A 58 -3.24 -18.47 32.20
CA ASN A 58 -3.32 -18.84 33.62
C ASN A 58 -4.28 -20.03 33.77
N GLY A 59 -3.75 -21.16 34.16
CA GLY A 59 -4.51 -22.40 34.32
C GLY A 59 -3.70 -23.62 33.94
N VAL A 60 -4.14 -24.77 34.37
CA VAL A 60 -3.49 -26.06 34.15
C VAL A 60 -3.90 -26.62 32.80
N ASP A 61 -2.92 -27.16 32.03
CA ASP A 61 -3.12 -27.91 30.78
C ASP A 61 -3.89 -27.14 29.69
N LEU A 62 -3.74 -25.82 29.64
CA LEU A 62 -4.24 -25.02 28.54
C LEU A 62 -3.47 -25.37 27.26
N ASN A 63 -4.17 -25.48 26.13
CA ASN A 63 -3.56 -25.74 24.84
C ASN A 63 -4.37 -25.12 23.69
N TYR A 64 -3.84 -24.07 23.07
CA TYR A 64 -4.39 -23.41 21.90
C TYR A 64 -3.46 -23.64 20.72
N SER A 65 -3.74 -24.67 19.92
CA SER A 65 -3.02 -24.98 18.69
C SER A 65 -3.62 -24.25 17.49
N ASN A 66 -2.84 -24.08 16.44
CA ASN A 66 -3.29 -23.49 15.18
C ASN A 66 -4.01 -22.13 15.32
N TRP A 67 -3.59 -21.34 16.28
CA TRP A 67 -4.18 -20.04 16.59
C TRP A 67 -3.74 -18.96 15.58
N TYR A 68 -4.50 -17.86 15.57
CA TYR A 68 -4.25 -16.70 14.71
C TYR A 68 -4.01 -15.46 15.55
N LEU A 69 -3.19 -14.55 15.04
CA LEU A 69 -3.05 -13.20 15.58
C LEU A 69 -3.44 -12.20 14.49
N ALA A 70 -4.45 -11.41 14.77
CA ALA A 70 -4.94 -10.38 13.87
C ALA A 70 -4.84 -9.00 14.50
N VAL A 71 -4.71 -8.00 13.64
CA VAL A 71 -4.78 -6.58 14.00
C VAL A 71 -5.83 -5.91 13.11
N SER A 72 -6.69 -5.09 13.70
CA SER A 72 -7.63 -4.23 12.97
C SER A 72 -7.47 -2.78 13.35
N VAL A 73 -7.83 -1.88 12.45
CA VAL A 73 -7.99 -0.45 12.71
C VAL A 73 -9.44 -0.21 13.13
N ASP A 74 -9.64 0.36 14.32
CA ASP A 74 -10.98 0.47 14.92
C ASP A 74 -11.77 1.69 14.41
N SER A 75 -11.07 2.70 13.87
CA SER A 75 -11.66 3.96 13.40
C SER A 75 -10.80 4.60 12.31
N PRO A 76 -11.37 5.49 11.48
CA PRO A 76 -10.59 6.26 10.52
C PRO A 76 -9.42 6.98 11.20
N ILE A 77 -8.26 6.93 10.58
CA ILE A 77 -7.04 7.57 11.09
C ILE A 77 -7.06 9.03 10.66
N THR A 78 -7.51 9.91 11.53
CA THR A 78 -7.73 11.34 11.26
C THR A 78 -6.98 12.22 12.24
N ASN A 79 -6.73 13.46 11.86
CA ASN A 79 -6.21 14.49 12.74
C ASN A 79 -7.28 15.55 13.07
N GLY A 80 -6.95 16.51 13.95
CA GLY A 80 -7.86 17.58 14.37
C GLY A 80 -8.23 18.58 13.25
N GLU A 81 -7.57 18.52 12.06
CA GLU A 81 -7.86 19.33 10.88
C GLU A 81 -8.76 18.59 9.88
N GLY A 82 -9.16 17.36 10.18
CA GLY A 82 -9.98 16.52 9.31
C GLY A 82 -9.19 15.82 8.18
N LYS A 83 -7.86 15.90 8.17
CA LYS A 83 -7.03 15.12 7.24
C LYS A 83 -7.05 13.65 7.64
N THR A 84 -7.18 12.77 6.67
CA THR A 84 -7.30 11.32 6.88
C THR A 84 -6.23 10.58 6.10
N ILE A 85 -5.53 9.65 6.76
CA ILE A 85 -4.63 8.71 6.10
C ILE A 85 -5.35 7.38 5.83
N ASP A 86 -5.17 6.85 4.62
CA ASP A 86 -5.64 5.50 4.27
C ASP A 86 -4.85 4.47 5.10
N PRO A 87 -5.51 3.58 5.85
CA PRO A 87 -4.83 2.52 6.60
C PRO A 87 -3.91 1.65 5.74
N SER A 88 -4.20 1.48 4.45
CA SER A 88 -3.34 0.73 3.51
C SER A 88 -1.94 1.35 3.30
N LYS A 89 -1.75 2.61 3.72
CA LYS A 89 -0.44 3.28 3.74
C LYS A 89 0.40 2.94 4.97
N ILE A 90 -0.16 2.16 5.88
CA ILE A 90 0.49 1.74 7.12
C ILE A 90 0.51 0.21 7.15
N SER A 91 1.66 -0.35 7.47
CA SER A 91 1.81 -1.78 7.65
C SER A 91 2.45 -2.12 9.00
N ILE A 92 2.24 -3.35 9.42
CA ILE A 92 2.71 -3.88 10.70
C ILE A 92 3.33 -5.26 10.49
N ARG A 93 4.37 -5.60 11.27
CA ARG A 93 4.97 -6.93 11.32
C ARG A 93 5.49 -7.24 12.72
N ILE A 94 5.73 -8.51 13.02
CA ILE A 94 6.41 -8.91 14.25
C ILE A 94 7.89 -8.53 14.12
N ASN A 95 8.42 -7.86 15.15
CA ASN A 95 9.84 -7.58 15.27
C ASN A 95 10.54 -8.61 16.17
N ASP A 96 9.94 -8.89 17.33
CA ASP A 96 10.52 -9.78 18.34
C ASP A 96 9.44 -10.48 19.17
N ILE A 97 9.78 -11.62 19.77
CA ILE A 97 8.88 -12.34 20.67
C ILE A 97 9.66 -12.71 21.93
N LYS A 98 9.12 -12.36 23.08
CA LYS A 98 9.74 -12.68 24.39
C LYS A 98 8.81 -13.48 25.28
N GLY A 99 9.40 -14.36 26.08
CA GLY A 99 8.72 -14.97 27.20
C GLY A 99 9.06 -14.23 28.50
N LEU A 100 8.09 -14.05 29.36
CA LEU A 100 8.36 -13.51 30.70
C LEU A 100 8.41 -14.62 31.74
N GLY A 101 9.21 -14.42 32.78
CA GLY A 101 9.42 -15.39 33.85
C GLY A 101 10.05 -16.69 33.33
N LYS A 102 9.37 -17.82 33.53
CA LYS A 102 9.78 -19.15 33.05
C LYS A 102 9.25 -19.50 31.65
N THR A 103 8.60 -18.55 30.96
CA THR A 103 8.05 -18.79 29.64
C THR A 103 9.16 -18.80 28.59
N VAL A 104 9.26 -19.89 27.83
CA VAL A 104 10.11 -19.96 26.63
C VAL A 104 9.27 -19.45 25.46
N ALA A 105 9.70 -18.34 24.85
CA ALA A 105 9.04 -17.79 23.67
C ALA A 105 9.40 -18.59 22.41
N PRO A 106 8.47 -18.68 21.44
CA PRO A 106 8.82 -19.15 20.11
C PRO A 106 9.67 -18.10 19.39
N THR A 107 10.46 -18.57 18.44
CA THR A 107 11.00 -17.68 17.41
C THR A 107 9.95 -17.40 16.32
N ILE A 108 10.16 -16.39 15.48
CA ILE A 108 9.26 -16.11 14.35
C ILE A 108 9.14 -17.32 13.41
N PRO A 109 10.23 -18.05 13.05
CA PRO A 109 10.12 -19.29 12.28
C PRO A 109 9.29 -20.39 12.97
N ASP A 110 9.33 -20.49 14.31
CA ASP A 110 8.54 -21.48 15.05
C ASP A 110 7.02 -21.25 14.89
N LEU A 111 6.60 -20.03 14.60
CA LEU A 111 5.19 -19.73 14.29
C LEU A 111 4.77 -20.31 12.93
N GLY A 112 5.70 -20.66 12.05
CA GLY A 112 5.42 -21.17 10.71
C GLY A 112 4.95 -20.09 9.72
N ILE A 113 5.28 -18.81 9.98
CA ILE A 113 4.84 -17.68 9.18
C ILE A 113 5.97 -17.06 8.37
N VAL A 114 5.62 -16.44 7.25
CA VAL A 114 6.49 -15.51 6.54
C VAL A 114 6.27 -14.12 7.14
N ASN A 115 7.29 -13.59 7.82
CA ASN A 115 7.20 -12.31 8.54
C ASN A 115 7.33 -11.11 7.60
N THR A 116 6.41 -11.00 6.65
CA THR A 116 6.27 -9.83 5.77
C THR A 116 5.37 -8.78 6.42
N PRO A 117 5.61 -7.48 6.17
CA PRO A 117 4.68 -6.44 6.59
C PRO A 117 3.27 -6.70 6.05
N LYS A 118 2.27 -6.60 6.91
CA LYS A 118 0.84 -6.71 6.57
C LYS A 118 0.22 -5.32 6.61
N LEU A 119 -0.46 -4.93 5.54
CA LEU A 119 -1.18 -3.64 5.49
C LEU A 119 -2.26 -3.60 6.56
N LEU A 120 -2.37 -2.46 7.23
CA LEU A 120 -3.50 -2.20 8.12
C LEU A 120 -4.76 -2.01 7.28
N ILE A 121 -5.83 -2.65 7.71
CA ILE A 121 -7.15 -2.55 7.08
C ILE A 121 -8.22 -2.44 8.17
N ASN A 122 -9.41 -1.97 7.82
CA ASN A 122 -10.53 -1.87 8.77
C ASN A 122 -11.05 -3.24 9.24
N ASN A 123 -10.64 -4.32 8.55
CA ASN A 123 -10.89 -5.70 8.95
C ASN A 123 -9.61 -6.32 9.53
N ASN A 124 -9.68 -7.56 9.97
CA ASN A 124 -8.54 -8.28 10.53
C ASN A 124 -7.41 -8.47 9.51
N ALA A 125 -6.28 -7.82 9.71
CA ALA A 125 -5.01 -8.15 9.07
C ALA A 125 -4.35 -9.28 9.87
N TYR A 126 -4.26 -10.46 9.30
CA TYR A 126 -3.69 -11.62 9.99
C TYR A 126 -2.16 -11.57 9.93
N ILE A 127 -1.52 -11.37 11.09
CA ILE A 127 -0.06 -11.33 11.24
C ILE A 127 0.49 -12.74 11.49
N VAL A 128 -0.23 -13.53 12.30
CA VAL A 128 0.03 -14.96 12.48
C VAL A 128 -1.16 -15.72 11.93
N GLU A 129 -0.91 -16.64 11.02
CA GLU A 129 -1.92 -17.48 10.42
C GLU A 129 -1.60 -18.95 10.72
N ASN A 130 -2.54 -19.64 11.38
CA ASN A 130 -2.43 -21.07 11.67
C ASN A 130 -1.09 -21.45 12.30
N SER A 131 -0.77 -20.83 13.44
CA SER A 131 0.54 -20.95 14.10
C SER A 131 0.94 -22.41 14.33
N ASN A 132 2.15 -22.78 13.95
CA ASN A 132 2.75 -24.09 14.27
C ASN A 132 3.11 -24.20 15.76
N PHE A 133 3.27 -23.07 16.45
CA PHE A 133 3.52 -23.03 17.88
C PHE A 133 2.21 -22.93 18.66
N SER A 134 2.01 -23.84 19.62
CA SER A 134 0.83 -23.79 20.49
C SER A 134 1.05 -22.87 21.69
N LEU A 135 0.06 -22.02 21.98
CA LEU A 135 0.00 -21.31 23.25
C LEU A 135 -0.49 -22.28 24.32
N LYS A 136 0.41 -22.73 25.22
CA LYS A 136 0.09 -23.78 26.18
C LYS A 136 0.71 -23.55 27.56
N THR A 137 0.06 -24.08 28.56
CA THR A 137 0.59 -24.27 29.93
C THR A 137 0.80 -25.75 30.20
N GLY A 138 1.55 -26.06 31.24
CA GLY A 138 1.69 -27.42 31.76
C GLY A 138 0.84 -27.64 33.01
N GLY A 139 1.26 -28.65 33.84
CA GLY A 139 0.61 -28.95 35.12
C GLY A 139 0.82 -27.85 36.16
N ASP A 140 0.45 -28.14 37.44
CA ASP A 140 0.36 -27.15 38.54
C ASP A 140 1.54 -26.23 38.75
N HIS A 141 2.77 -26.69 38.43
CA HIS A 141 3.98 -25.88 38.58
C HIS A 141 4.37 -25.08 37.31
N ASP A 142 3.61 -25.22 36.22
CA ASP A 142 3.83 -24.60 34.92
C ASP A 142 2.54 -24.00 34.35
N ASN A 143 1.69 -23.53 35.19
CA ASN A 143 0.32 -23.09 34.90
C ASN A 143 0.20 -21.60 34.56
N ASN A 144 1.32 -20.88 34.44
CA ASN A 144 1.36 -19.46 34.07
C ASN A 144 2.41 -19.24 32.98
N LYS A 145 1.94 -18.75 31.82
CA LYS A 145 2.79 -18.39 30.69
C LYS A 145 2.46 -16.99 30.20
N GLN A 146 3.49 -16.27 29.80
CA GLN A 146 3.36 -14.91 29.31
C GLN A 146 4.20 -14.73 28.03
N TYR A 147 3.53 -14.57 26.92
CA TYR A 147 4.13 -14.35 25.61
C TYR A 147 3.98 -12.88 25.21
N VAL A 148 5.08 -12.21 24.86
CA VAL A 148 5.10 -10.80 24.50
C VAL A 148 5.56 -10.67 23.06
N PHE A 149 4.70 -10.16 22.21
CA PHE A 149 4.96 -9.87 20.80
C PHE A 149 5.25 -8.39 20.64
N TYR A 150 6.37 -8.05 20.03
CA TYR A 150 6.72 -6.68 19.67
C TYR A 150 6.52 -6.48 18.18
N PHE A 151 5.97 -5.32 17.79
CA PHE A 151 5.62 -5.04 16.41
C PHE A 151 6.29 -3.77 15.92
N ASP A 152 6.88 -3.85 14.73
CA ASP A 152 7.24 -2.69 13.95
C ASP A 152 5.97 -2.11 13.31
N ILE A 153 5.91 -0.78 13.24
CA ILE A 153 4.97 -0.08 12.37
C ILE A 153 5.75 0.60 11.26
N ILE A 154 5.22 0.54 10.05
CA ILE A 154 5.84 1.05 8.84
C ILE A 154 4.84 1.94 8.14
N VAL A 155 5.19 3.22 7.96
CA VAL A 155 4.43 4.16 7.14
C VAL A 155 5.11 4.25 5.79
N GLU A 156 4.37 3.99 4.72
CA GLU A 156 4.86 4.06 3.35
C GLU A 156 5.32 5.48 3.01
N GLY A 157 6.43 5.61 2.31
CA GLY A 157 6.90 6.89 1.79
C GLY A 157 6.11 7.32 0.55
N GLY A 158 6.18 8.60 0.22
CA GLY A 158 5.59 9.12 -1.01
C GLY A 158 5.16 10.59 -0.92
N GLU A 159 4.81 11.14 -2.07
CA GLU A 159 4.36 12.52 -2.21
C GLU A 159 3.07 12.81 -1.43
N TYR A 160 2.19 11.80 -1.25
CA TYR A 160 0.94 11.92 -0.50
C TYR A 160 1.14 12.43 0.95
N LEU A 161 2.35 12.26 1.51
CA LEU A 161 2.69 12.77 2.84
C LEU A 161 2.71 14.30 2.91
N GLU A 162 2.88 15.01 1.76
CA GLU A 162 2.80 16.47 1.74
C GLU A 162 1.38 16.96 2.00
N GLU A 163 0.37 16.32 1.43
CA GLU A 163 -1.03 16.63 1.68
C GLU A 163 -1.42 16.35 3.13
N LEU A 164 -0.80 15.32 3.73
CA LEU A 164 -1.05 14.93 5.11
C LEU A 164 -0.23 15.69 6.14
N LYS A 165 0.79 16.45 5.70
CA LYS A 165 1.69 17.19 6.57
C LYS A 165 0.92 18.13 7.49
N SER A 166 1.12 17.97 8.81
CA SER A 166 0.43 18.74 9.84
C SER A 166 1.18 18.69 11.16
N TRP A 167 1.10 19.78 11.92
CA TRP A 167 1.49 19.78 13.33
C TRP A 167 0.50 19.04 14.22
N ASN A 168 -0.78 18.92 13.80
CA ASN A 168 -1.79 18.18 14.52
C ASN A 168 -1.57 16.68 14.36
N LYS A 169 -1.71 15.96 15.45
CA LYS A 169 -1.49 14.54 15.51
C LYS A 169 -2.66 13.76 14.90
N TYR A 170 -2.33 12.66 14.22
CA TYR A 170 -3.27 11.65 13.77
C TYR A 170 -3.54 10.66 14.89
N PHE A 171 -4.79 10.27 15.06
CA PHE A 171 -5.21 9.30 16.06
C PHE A 171 -5.31 7.92 15.42
N LEU A 172 -4.67 6.94 16.02
CA LEU A 172 -4.64 5.54 15.59
C LEU A 172 -5.15 4.65 16.71
N SER A 173 -6.23 3.94 16.45
CA SER A 173 -6.78 2.92 17.34
C SER A 173 -6.62 1.56 16.71
N LEU A 174 -5.91 0.65 17.37
CA LEU A 174 -5.65 -0.71 16.93
C LEU A 174 -6.22 -1.71 17.92
N THR A 175 -6.89 -2.74 17.43
CA THR A 175 -7.27 -3.91 18.23
C THR A 175 -6.45 -5.11 17.81
N PHE A 176 -5.67 -5.65 18.75
CA PHE A 176 -4.96 -6.92 18.63
C PHE A 176 -5.88 -8.05 19.13
N SER A 177 -6.02 -9.10 18.36
CA SER A 177 -6.90 -10.23 18.67
C SER A 177 -6.18 -11.56 18.46
N ALA A 178 -6.08 -12.38 19.51
CA ALA A 178 -5.73 -13.79 19.37
C ALA A 178 -7.02 -14.57 19.13
N LEU A 179 -7.05 -15.35 18.05
CA LEU A 179 -8.21 -16.12 17.62
C LEU A 179 -7.87 -17.62 17.63
N SER A 180 -8.88 -18.44 17.84
CA SER A 180 -8.74 -19.88 17.72
C SER A 180 -8.55 -20.35 16.26
N SER A 181 -8.37 -21.63 16.06
CA SER A 181 -8.17 -22.24 14.74
C SER A 181 -9.35 -22.05 13.76
N ASP A 182 -10.55 -21.75 14.27
CA ASP A 182 -11.75 -21.48 13.46
C ASP A 182 -11.84 -20.02 12.96
N LYS A 183 -10.91 -19.14 13.37
CA LYS A 183 -10.90 -17.69 13.10
C LYS A 183 -12.12 -16.91 13.64
N ALA A 184 -13.10 -17.59 14.19
CA ALA A 184 -14.35 -17.02 14.68
C ALA A 184 -14.33 -16.78 16.18
N THR A 185 -13.72 -17.69 16.94
CA THR A 185 -13.66 -17.60 18.40
C THR A 185 -12.50 -16.70 18.83
N VAL A 186 -12.82 -15.59 19.45
CA VAL A 186 -11.84 -14.68 20.04
C VAL A 186 -11.35 -15.27 21.36
N LEU A 187 -10.09 -15.68 21.42
CA LEU A 187 -9.45 -16.15 22.65
C LEU A 187 -9.22 -15.03 23.63
N THR A 188 -8.63 -13.95 23.13
CA THR A 188 -8.43 -12.70 23.88
C THR A 188 -8.19 -11.55 22.91
N LYS A 189 -8.53 -10.33 23.31
CA LYS A 189 -8.28 -9.11 22.54
C LYS A 189 -7.96 -7.93 23.44
N HIS A 190 -7.21 -6.98 22.91
CA HIS A 190 -6.92 -5.71 23.59
C HIS A 190 -6.74 -4.59 22.59
N SER A 191 -7.34 -3.45 22.84
CA SER A 191 -7.20 -2.26 22.01
C SER A 191 -6.14 -1.32 22.57
N VAL A 192 -5.40 -0.67 21.69
CA VAL A 192 -4.44 0.38 22.03
C VAL A 192 -4.74 1.62 21.22
N ASN A 193 -4.87 2.76 21.91
CA ASN A 193 -5.02 4.06 21.31
C ASN A 193 -3.67 4.79 21.35
N THR A 194 -3.28 5.35 20.24
CA THR A 194 -2.05 6.14 20.12
C THR A 194 -2.27 7.33 19.20
N ASP A 195 -1.31 8.21 19.20
CA ASP A 195 -1.22 9.32 18.25
C ASP A 195 0.13 9.30 17.55
N PHE A 196 0.19 9.87 16.36
CA PHE A 196 1.43 10.08 15.63
C PHE A 196 1.35 11.34 14.78
N ARG A 197 2.50 11.85 14.35
CA ARG A 197 2.59 13.04 13.53
C ARG A 197 3.17 12.71 12.18
N ILE A 198 2.62 13.37 11.14
CA ILE A 198 3.18 13.39 9.79
C ILE A 198 3.70 14.78 9.54
N TYR A 199 5.02 14.95 9.63
CA TYR A 199 5.69 16.22 9.42
C TYR A 199 7.08 16.03 8.81
N PRO A 200 7.14 15.57 7.52
CA PRO A 200 8.41 15.42 6.80
C PRO A 200 9.19 16.72 6.80
N LYS A 201 10.51 16.62 7.04
CA LYS A 201 11.45 17.76 7.11
C LYS A 201 12.35 17.84 5.88
N ASP A 202 12.49 16.74 5.17
CA ASP A 202 13.21 16.63 3.92
C ASP A 202 12.41 17.28 2.76
N THR A 203 13.00 17.32 1.60
CA THR A 203 12.32 17.84 0.40
C THR A 203 11.31 16.81 -0.10
N PRO A 204 10.06 17.23 -0.41
CA PRO A 204 9.11 16.35 -1.06
C PRO A 204 9.74 15.70 -2.30
N PRO A 205 9.48 14.42 -2.58
CA PRO A 205 9.88 13.86 -3.84
C PRO A 205 9.29 14.72 -4.96
N SER A 206 10.15 15.25 -5.84
CA SER A 206 9.75 16.14 -6.89
C SER A 206 8.95 15.38 -7.94
N GLY A 207 7.64 15.52 -7.89
CA GLY A 207 6.71 14.95 -8.85
C GLY A 207 6.40 13.45 -8.62
N PRO A 208 5.44 12.92 -9.35
CA PRO A 208 5.03 11.52 -9.24
C PRO A 208 6.20 10.58 -9.61
N ASP A 209 6.33 9.45 -8.91
CA ASP A 209 7.32 8.41 -9.26
C ASP A 209 7.12 7.87 -10.68
N PHE A 210 5.92 8.03 -11.21
CA PHE A 210 5.53 7.68 -12.56
C PHE A 210 4.50 8.69 -13.07
N GLY A 211 4.87 9.52 -14.04
CA GLY A 211 4.04 10.62 -14.52
C GLY A 211 4.27 10.95 -15.98
N PHE A 212 3.30 11.63 -16.58
CA PHE A 212 3.31 11.92 -18.00
C PHE A 212 2.61 13.26 -18.29
N GLU A 213 3.35 14.18 -18.90
CA GLU A 213 2.80 15.44 -19.43
C GLU A 213 2.92 15.42 -20.95
N VAL A 214 1.89 15.87 -21.66
CA VAL A 214 1.83 15.90 -23.12
C VAL A 214 1.65 17.33 -23.60
N HIS A 215 2.56 17.80 -24.44
CA HIS A 215 2.45 19.03 -25.21
C HIS A 215 2.79 18.66 -26.67
N ALA A 216 1.80 18.12 -27.38
CA ALA A 216 2.03 17.48 -28.67
C ALA A 216 0.98 17.87 -29.73
N ASP A 217 0.56 19.14 -29.69
CA ASP A 217 -0.23 19.72 -30.78
C ASP A 217 0.67 19.96 -31.98
N ALA A 218 0.18 19.63 -33.18
CA ALA A 218 0.94 19.78 -34.40
C ALA A 218 0.06 20.15 -35.58
N SER A 219 0.54 21.05 -36.42
CA SER A 219 -0.07 21.43 -37.68
C SER A 219 0.86 21.12 -38.85
N LEU A 220 0.33 20.47 -39.86
CA LEU A 220 1.02 20.15 -41.11
C LEU A 220 0.31 20.90 -42.24
N ASN A 221 0.95 21.94 -42.77
CA ASN A 221 0.33 22.89 -43.67
C ASN A 221 0.83 22.70 -45.12
N PHE A 222 -0.11 22.65 -46.10
CA PHE A 222 0.13 22.62 -47.51
C PHE A 222 -0.33 23.95 -48.12
N ASN A 223 0.58 24.90 -48.27
CA ASN A 223 0.26 26.25 -48.70
C ASN A 223 0.54 26.53 -50.15
N VAL A 224 1.46 25.77 -50.74
CA VAL A 224 1.90 25.91 -52.14
C VAL A 224 2.01 24.55 -52.82
N PRO A 225 1.90 24.49 -54.19
CA PRO A 225 1.96 23.22 -54.93
C PRO A 225 3.21 22.41 -54.64
N GLU A 226 4.33 23.06 -54.36
CA GLU A 226 5.61 22.42 -54.04
C GLU A 226 5.58 21.60 -52.76
N ASP A 227 4.67 21.90 -51.84
CA ASP A 227 4.48 21.18 -50.59
C ASP A 227 4.02 19.74 -50.84
N TYR A 228 3.36 19.46 -51.96
CA TYR A 228 2.97 18.11 -52.37
C TYR A 228 4.10 17.27 -52.95
N THR A 229 5.29 17.84 -53.08
CA THR A 229 6.47 17.13 -53.70
C THR A 229 7.63 16.98 -52.72
N LYS A 230 7.54 17.50 -51.54
CA LYS A 230 8.59 17.47 -50.51
C LYS A 230 8.06 16.93 -49.17
N LYS A 231 8.98 16.68 -48.27
CA LYS A 231 8.61 16.40 -46.86
C LYS A 231 7.97 17.62 -46.23
N VAL A 232 6.81 17.48 -45.63
CA VAL A 232 6.16 18.50 -44.80
C VAL A 232 6.28 18.10 -43.35
N GLU A 233 6.80 18.97 -42.54
CA GLU A 233 7.05 18.74 -41.11
C GLU A 233 6.39 19.82 -40.29
N SER A 234 5.86 19.49 -39.10
CA SER A 234 5.29 20.46 -38.19
C SER A 234 6.39 21.41 -37.72
N SER A 235 6.09 22.72 -37.76
CA SER A 235 6.96 23.77 -37.21
C SER A 235 6.73 23.99 -35.72
N GLU A 236 5.69 23.43 -35.15
CA GLU A 236 5.33 23.59 -33.75
C GLU A 236 6.18 22.65 -32.89
N GLU A 237 6.63 23.18 -31.77
CA GLU A 237 7.37 22.38 -30.79
C GLU A 237 6.41 21.42 -30.09
N SER A 238 6.65 20.14 -30.26
CA SER A 238 5.89 19.08 -29.60
C SER A 238 6.79 18.24 -28.72
N TRP A 239 6.35 17.96 -27.51
CA TRP A 239 7.13 17.17 -26.56
C TRP A 239 6.26 16.37 -25.59
N LEU A 240 6.87 15.35 -25.03
CA LEU A 240 6.35 14.58 -23.93
C LEU A 240 7.33 14.73 -22.77
N LYS A 241 6.81 14.87 -21.54
CA LYS A 241 7.63 14.86 -20.33
C LYS A 241 7.28 13.64 -19.52
N VAL A 242 8.25 12.75 -19.33
CA VAL A 242 8.08 11.46 -18.66
C VAL A 242 8.84 11.48 -17.35
N THR A 243 8.15 11.07 -16.29
CA THR A 243 8.74 10.72 -15.01
C THR A 243 8.58 9.22 -14.80
N SER A 244 9.67 8.50 -14.59
CA SER A 244 9.67 7.09 -14.24
C SER A 244 10.92 6.81 -13.42
N LYS A 245 10.79 7.00 -12.09
CA LYS A 245 11.93 7.09 -11.18
C LYS A 245 12.81 5.84 -11.19
N ASP A 246 12.23 4.68 -11.00
CA ASP A 246 12.96 3.44 -10.73
C ASP A 246 12.78 2.35 -11.79
N LYS A 247 11.93 2.58 -12.81
CA LYS A 247 11.57 1.58 -13.81
C LYS A 247 11.74 2.11 -15.21
N GLY A 248 12.02 1.22 -16.15
CA GLY A 248 11.88 1.50 -17.57
C GLY A 248 10.43 1.82 -17.92
N TYR A 249 10.22 2.46 -19.07
CA TYR A 249 8.88 2.83 -19.52
C TYR A 249 8.72 2.65 -21.01
N THR A 250 7.48 2.46 -21.44
CA THR A 250 7.05 2.42 -22.84
C THR A 250 6.04 3.53 -23.08
N VAL A 251 6.25 4.31 -24.16
CA VAL A 251 5.27 5.29 -24.65
C VAL A 251 4.57 4.68 -25.85
N ASN A 252 3.26 4.60 -25.78
CA ASN A 252 2.38 4.20 -26.88
C ASN A 252 1.56 5.38 -27.38
N VAL A 253 1.18 5.35 -28.67
CA VAL A 253 0.27 6.31 -29.28
C VAL A 253 -0.82 5.58 -30.07
N GLN A 254 -1.99 6.17 -30.16
CA GLN A 254 -3.06 5.77 -31.07
C GLN A 254 -3.89 6.98 -31.50
N THR A 255 -4.48 6.93 -32.68
CA THR A 255 -5.43 7.94 -33.18
C THR A 255 -6.89 7.61 -32.78
N SER A 256 -7.74 8.63 -32.75
CA SER A 256 -9.19 8.46 -32.46
C SER A 256 -9.93 7.67 -33.52
N GLY A 257 -9.44 7.67 -34.76
CA GLY A 257 -10.03 6.97 -35.91
C GLY A 257 -8.99 6.54 -36.92
N SER A 258 -9.38 5.78 -37.93
CA SER A 258 -8.51 5.37 -39.06
C SER A 258 -8.32 6.47 -40.11
N ASN A 259 -9.22 7.45 -40.13
CA ASN A 259 -9.19 8.61 -41.02
C ASN A 259 -9.21 9.90 -40.20
N PHE A 260 -8.71 10.98 -40.78
CA PHE A 260 -8.93 12.33 -40.27
C PHE A 260 -10.41 12.70 -40.36
N GLU A 261 -10.86 13.51 -39.42
CA GLU A 261 -12.16 14.19 -39.49
C GLU A 261 -12.04 15.38 -40.45
N GLY A 262 -12.86 15.45 -41.52
CA GLY A 262 -12.81 16.48 -42.52
C GLY A 262 -13.70 16.17 -43.71
N GLU A 263 -13.54 16.92 -44.83
CA GLU A 263 -14.38 16.79 -46.03
C GLU A 263 -14.04 15.57 -46.92
N SER A 264 -12.94 14.91 -46.68
CA SER A 264 -12.50 13.71 -47.43
C SER A 264 -11.92 12.67 -46.46
N ASP A 265 -12.04 11.40 -46.84
CA ASP A 265 -11.54 10.26 -46.06
C ASP A 265 -10.00 10.11 -46.20
N ILE A 266 -9.25 11.03 -45.60
CA ILE A 266 -7.77 10.94 -45.59
C ILE A 266 -7.34 9.97 -44.48
N PRO A 267 -6.63 8.89 -44.81
CA PRO A 267 -6.12 7.97 -43.79
C PRO A 267 -5.11 8.64 -42.86
N VAL A 268 -5.22 8.41 -41.54
CA VAL A 268 -4.25 8.96 -40.56
C VAL A 268 -2.83 8.49 -40.80
N GLY A 269 -2.67 7.34 -41.45
CA GLY A 269 -1.36 6.74 -41.79
C GLY A 269 -0.53 7.53 -42.79
N VAL A 270 -1.06 8.58 -43.43
CA VAL A 270 -0.23 9.49 -44.25
C VAL A 270 0.72 10.32 -43.41
N VAL A 271 0.41 10.51 -42.12
CA VAL A 271 1.28 11.18 -41.16
C VAL A 271 2.14 10.17 -40.43
N SER A 272 3.45 10.42 -40.45
CA SER A 272 4.42 9.73 -39.61
C SER A 272 4.78 10.54 -38.41
N MET A 273 5.18 9.87 -37.34
CA MET A 273 5.78 10.49 -36.15
C MET A 273 7.05 9.79 -35.71
N GLN A 274 7.87 10.51 -34.98
CA GLN A 274 9.09 9.99 -34.33
C GLN A 274 9.31 10.69 -33.00
N VAL A 275 9.76 9.93 -32.00
CA VAL A 275 10.08 10.45 -30.66
C VAL A 275 11.58 10.36 -30.44
N GLU A 276 12.19 11.42 -29.95
CA GLU A 276 13.63 11.55 -29.71
C GLU A 276 13.94 11.99 -28.28
N ASP A 277 14.80 11.24 -27.60
CA ASP A 277 15.44 11.64 -26.35
C ASP A 277 16.83 12.22 -26.63
N LYS A 278 16.94 13.53 -26.77
CA LYS A 278 18.21 14.21 -27.05
C LYS A 278 19.24 14.06 -25.92
N ILE A 279 18.77 14.04 -24.66
CA ILE A 279 19.66 13.90 -23.50
C ILE A 279 20.20 12.47 -23.43
N GLY A 280 19.34 11.49 -23.63
CA GLY A 280 19.73 10.07 -23.64
C GLY A 280 20.30 9.59 -24.96
N SER A 281 20.39 10.46 -25.99
CA SER A 281 20.86 10.15 -27.34
C SER A 281 20.16 8.94 -27.94
N ARG A 282 18.85 8.82 -27.76
CA ARG A 282 18.02 7.70 -28.23
C ARG A 282 16.88 8.24 -29.10
N THR A 283 16.66 7.56 -30.21
CA THR A 283 15.58 7.88 -31.14
C THR A 283 14.68 6.66 -31.26
N GLY A 284 13.39 6.88 -31.11
CA GLY A 284 12.37 5.87 -31.36
C GLY A 284 12.18 5.56 -32.83
N PRO A 285 11.43 4.51 -33.17
CA PRO A 285 11.12 4.20 -34.57
C PRO A 285 10.28 5.33 -35.18
N GLU A 286 10.49 5.53 -36.50
CA GLU A 286 9.52 6.26 -37.30
C GLU A 286 8.30 5.37 -37.55
N ILE A 287 7.12 5.84 -37.21
CA ILE A 287 5.87 5.09 -37.38
C ILE A 287 4.83 5.91 -38.13
N ALA A 288 4.09 5.27 -39.04
CA ALA A 288 2.85 5.84 -39.57
C ALA A 288 1.72 5.72 -38.54
N LEU A 289 0.94 6.79 -38.33
CA LEU A 289 -0.13 6.80 -37.33
C LEU A 289 -1.22 5.77 -37.64
N LYS A 290 -1.78 5.16 -36.59
CA LYS A 290 -2.88 4.18 -36.68
C LYS A 290 -3.87 4.36 -35.53
N ASN A 291 -5.07 3.86 -35.71
CA ASN A 291 -6.10 3.81 -34.68
C ASN A 291 -5.94 2.65 -33.68
N SER A 292 -4.80 1.97 -33.69
CA SER A 292 -4.42 0.94 -32.72
C SER A 292 -3.16 1.36 -31.98
N GLY A 293 -3.01 0.93 -30.74
CA GLY A 293 -1.83 1.26 -29.94
C GLY A 293 -0.52 0.84 -30.61
N GLN A 294 0.40 1.78 -30.75
CA GLN A 294 1.74 1.61 -31.32
C GLN A 294 2.80 2.10 -30.35
N THR A 295 3.83 1.32 -30.12
CA THR A 295 4.99 1.76 -29.33
C THR A 295 5.82 2.76 -30.13
N VAL A 296 6.01 3.95 -29.57
CA VAL A 296 6.80 5.04 -30.18
C VAL A 296 8.15 5.25 -29.50
N PHE A 297 8.26 4.86 -28.23
CA PHE A 297 9.51 5.00 -27.49
C PHE A 297 9.57 4.02 -26.31
N ASN A 298 10.79 3.48 -26.07
CA ASN A 298 11.12 2.72 -24.86
C ASN A 298 12.26 3.43 -24.14
N GLY A 299 12.03 3.84 -22.89
CA GLY A 299 13.00 4.53 -22.06
C GLY A 299 13.44 3.72 -20.86
N ASN A 300 14.64 4.05 -20.35
CA ASN A 300 15.09 3.58 -19.04
C ASN A 300 14.48 4.47 -17.95
N ALA A 301 14.62 4.06 -16.68
CA ALA A 301 14.27 4.91 -15.54
C ALA A 301 14.85 6.33 -15.71
N THR A 302 14.07 7.34 -15.34
CA THR A 302 14.48 8.75 -15.43
C THR A 302 15.25 9.24 -14.19
N GLY A 303 15.21 8.45 -13.11
CA GLY A 303 15.68 8.91 -11.80
C GLY A 303 14.75 9.99 -11.22
N SER A 304 15.31 10.88 -10.44
CA SER A 304 14.57 11.99 -9.82
C SER A 304 14.15 13.11 -10.79
N GLU A 305 14.75 13.15 -11.99
CA GLU A 305 14.51 14.23 -12.95
C GLU A 305 13.63 13.74 -14.11
N PRO A 306 12.54 14.45 -14.41
CA PRO A 306 11.72 14.15 -15.58
C PRO A 306 12.51 14.22 -16.89
N ARG A 307 12.22 13.36 -17.84
CA ARG A 307 12.83 13.31 -19.15
C ARG A 307 11.92 13.98 -20.19
N LYS A 308 12.42 15.01 -20.88
CA LYS A 308 11.75 15.61 -22.03
C LYS A 308 12.10 14.80 -23.28
N LEU A 309 11.07 14.35 -24.00
CA LEU A 309 11.16 13.66 -25.27
C LEU A 309 10.59 14.58 -26.36
N ASP A 310 11.35 14.89 -27.37
CA ASP A 310 10.86 15.67 -28.51
C ASP A 310 10.02 14.76 -29.43
N VAL A 311 8.92 15.30 -29.94
CA VAL A 311 8.02 14.61 -30.87
C VAL A 311 8.04 15.35 -32.21
N ARG A 312 8.25 14.61 -33.28
CA ARG A 312 8.19 15.17 -34.64
C ARG A 312 7.07 14.50 -35.42
N TYR A 313 6.26 15.32 -36.09
CA TYR A 313 5.24 14.86 -37.02
C TYR A 313 5.60 15.32 -38.40
N PHE A 314 5.42 14.44 -39.38
CA PHE A 314 5.75 14.76 -40.77
C PHE A 314 4.98 13.89 -41.75
N ILE A 315 4.90 14.38 -42.99
CA ILE A 315 4.38 13.66 -44.14
C ILE A 315 5.54 13.47 -45.12
N SER A 316 5.80 12.24 -45.53
CA SER A 316 6.83 11.92 -46.54
C SER A 316 6.46 12.48 -47.92
N PRO A 317 7.45 12.70 -48.83
CA PRO A 317 7.14 13.18 -50.18
C PRO A 317 6.16 12.30 -50.95
N ASP A 318 6.24 10.99 -50.77
CA ASP A 318 5.32 10.04 -51.44
C ASP A 318 3.89 10.16 -50.92
N ASN A 319 3.73 10.28 -49.60
CA ASN A 319 2.41 10.51 -48.99
C ASN A 319 1.86 11.91 -49.34
N ALA A 320 2.71 12.93 -49.40
CA ALA A 320 2.33 14.28 -49.79
C ALA A 320 1.75 14.31 -51.23
N LYS A 321 2.37 13.63 -52.19
CA LYS A 321 1.80 13.48 -53.55
C LYS A 321 0.40 12.87 -53.51
N GLY A 322 0.19 11.86 -52.70
CA GLY A 322 -1.10 11.20 -52.56
C GLY A 322 -2.20 12.12 -52.06
N LEU A 323 -1.86 13.19 -51.34
CA LEU A 323 -2.83 14.13 -50.80
C LEU A 323 -3.44 15.10 -51.85
N ALA A 324 -2.80 15.26 -53.00
CA ALA A 324 -3.24 16.16 -54.06
C ALA A 324 -4.61 15.76 -54.67
N ILE A 325 -5.09 14.56 -54.46
CA ILE A 325 -6.41 14.07 -54.94
C ILE A 325 -7.57 14.42 -54.02
N TYR A 326 -7.28 14.79 -52.77
CA TYR A 326 -8.31 15.09 -51.79
C TYR A 326 -8.73 16.57 -51.84
N LYS A 327 -9.91 16.85 -51.35
CA LYS A 327 -10.40 18.22 -51.29
C LYS A 327 -9.54 19.06 -50.36
N PRO A 328 -9.25 20.33 -50.73
CA PRO A 328 -8.66 21.27 -49.79
C PRO A 328 -9.58 21.48 -48.56
N GLY A 329 -8.98 21.54 -47.36
CA GLY A 329 -9.78 21.74 -46.15
C GLY A 329 -8.93 21.51 -44.89
N ASN A 330 -9.59 21.63 -43.74
CA ASN A 330 -9.00 21.31 -42.46
C ASN A 330 -9.32 19.86 -42.08
N TYR A 331 -8.30 19.12 -41.73
CA TYR A 331 -8.38 17.71 -41.37
C TYR A 331 -7.77 17.51 -39.99
N VAL A 332 -8.54 16.94 -39.07
CA VAL A 332 -8.17 16.84 -37.66
C VAL A 332 -8.22 15.39 -37.19
N THR A 333 -7.32 14.99 -36.33
CA THR A 333 -7.42 13.76 -35.55
C THR A 333 -6.92 14.00 -34.14
N ARG A 334 -7.42 13.23 -33.19
CA ARG A 334 -6.94 13.26 -31.82
C ARG A 334 -5.95 12.12 -31.60
N LEU A 335 -4.84 12.42 -30.94
CA LEU A 335 -3.87 11.43 -30.48
C LEU A 335 -4.06 11.15 -29.01
N THR A 336 -4.03 9.88 -28.65
CA THR A 336 -3.98 9.42 -27.25
C THR A 336 -2.61 8.82 -27.00
N TYR A 337 -1.89 9.37 -26.04
CA TYR A 337 -0.64 8.83 -25.56
C TYR A 337 -0.87 8.02 -24.29
N THR A 338 -0.17 6.91 -24.16
CA THR A 338 -0.23 6.04 -22.98
C THR A 338 1.17 5.73 -22.51
N LEU A 339 1.44 5.96 -21.21
CA LEU A 339 2.68 5.60 -20.57
C LEU A 339 2.49 4.29 -19.80
N LEU A 340 3.35 3.31 -20.05
CA LEU A 340 3.33 2.00 -19.40
C LEU A 340 4.67 1.76 -18.70
N PRO A 341 4.68 1.31 -17.42
CA PRO A 341 5.91 0.85 -16.76
C PRO A 341 6.38 -0.47 -17.37
N GLN A 342 7.71 -0.66 -17.40
CA GLN A 342 8.38 -1.90 -17.81
C GLN A 342 8.80 -2.73 -16.60
#